data_50e26f2db5a190a3f44f6233ba4cc73b
#
_entry.id   50e26f2db5a190a3f44f6233ba4cc73b
#
_cell.length_a   1.000
_cell.length_b   1.000
_cell.length_c   1.000
_cell.angle_alpha   90.00
_cell.angle_beta   90.00
_cell.angle_gamma   90.00
#
_symmetry.space_group_name_H-M   'P 1'
#
loop_
_entity.id
_entity.type
_entity.pdbx_description
1 polymer ?
#
loop_
_entity_poly.entity_id
_entity_poly.type
_entity_poly.pdbx_seq_one_letter_code
_entity_poly.pdbx_strand_id
1 'polypeptide(L)'
;MNLEEEAKKFMQDKLIITEVMTAEFYEMKASQTAIFPKNQALEYLALGLTSEAGEVAGKVKKLIRDGADREDYELKKIAIASEIGDVLWYCAMLATEVGVPLNEIMKDNLKKLHSRKERGTLHGSGDNR
;
A
#
# COMPACT_ATOMS: atom_id res chain seq x y z
N MET A 1 -20.53 -4.77 -11.25
CA MET A 1 -19.35 -4.89 -12.15
C MET A 1 -18.68 -6.21 -11.83
N ASN A 2 -18.42 -7.04 -12.83
CA ASN A 2 -17.72 -8.29 -12.59
C ASN A 2 -16.20 -8.06 -12.52
N LEU A 3 -15.46 -9.03 -11.99
CA LEU A 3 -13.99 -8.93 -11.81
C LEU A 3 -13.24 -8.65 -13.12
N GLU A 4 -13.77 -9.12 -14.24
CA GLU A 4 -13.18 -8.90 -15.56
C GLU A 4 -13.35 -7.46 -16.04
N GLU A 5 -14.48 -6.84 -15.76
CA GLU A 5 -14.74 -5.43 -16.04
C GLU A 5 -13.91 -4.52 -15.14
N GLU A 6 -13.76 -4.87 -13.85
CA GLU A 6 -12.87 -4.17 -12.92
C GLU A 6 -11.41 -4.25 -13.36
N ALA A 7 -10.96 -5.43 -13.79
CA ALA A 7 -9.61 -5.62 -14.31
C ALA A 7 -9.36 -4.80 -15.58
N LYS A 8 -10.31 -4.79 -16.52
CA LYS A 8 -10.22 -3.97 -17.74
C LYS A 8 -10.20 -2.48 -17.42
N LYS A 9 -11.04 -2.04 -16.50
CA LYS A 9 -11.07 -0.65 -16.04
C LYS A 9 -9.74 -0.26 -15.38
N PHE A 10 -9.20 -1.09 -14.48
CA PHE A 10 -7.90 -0.88 -13.85
C PHE A 10 -6.76 -0.76 -14.88
N MET A 11 -6.79 -1.59 -15.92
CA MET A 11 -5.80 -1.53 -17.01
C MET A 11 -5.98 -0.30 -17.91
N GLN A 12 -7.20 0.17 -18.08
CA GLN A 12 -7.52 1.36 -18.86
C GLN A 12 -7.19 2.65 -18.12
N ASP A 13 -7.46 2.72 -16.82
CA ASP A 13 -7.15 3.85 -15.95
C ASP A 13 -5.64 4.07 -15.76
N LYS A 14 -4.81 3.06 -16.01
CA LYS A 14 -3.33 3.18 -16.07
C LYS A 14 -2.83 4.18 -17.10
N LEU A 15 -3.62 4.50 -18.10
CA LEU A 15 -3.24 5.42 -19.18
C LEU A 15 -3.40 6.91 -18.82
N ILE A 16 -4.00 7.22 -17.69
CA ILE A 16 -4.36 8.61 -17.34
C ILE A 16 -3.20 9.34 -16.65
N ILE A 17 -2.26 8.63 -16.03
CA ILE A 17 -1.10 9.23 -15.38
C ILE A 17 0.14 9.02 -16.26
N THR A 18 0.48 10.04 -17.03
CA THR A 18 1.66 10.04 -17.92
C THR A 18 2.93 10.55 -17.24
N GLU A 19 2.82 11.06 -16.01
CA GLU A 19 3.95 11.59 -15.27
C GLU A 19 4.72 10.50 -14.53
N VAL A 20 6.02 10.70 -14.36
CA VAL A 20 6.86 9.81 -13.54
C VAL A 20 6.35 9.85 -12.09
N MET A 21 5.96 8.71 -11.56
CA MET A 21 5.46 8.59 -10.21
C MET A 21 6.60 8.66 -9.19
N THR A 22 6.68 9.78 -8.47
CA THR A 22 7.57 9.94 -7.32
C THR A 22 6.78 9.83 -6.02
N ALA A 23 7.45 9.59 -4.90
CA ALA A 23 6.80 9.55 -3.59
C ALA A 23 6.13 10.91 -3.26
N GLU A 24 6.79 12.01 -3.59
CA GLU A 24 6.26 13.35 -3.38
C GLU A 24 5.01 13.61 -4.23
N PHE A 25 5.05 13.22 -5.49
CA PHE A 25 3.90 13.37 -6.39
C PHE A 25 2.71 12.52 -5.90
N TYR A 26 2.97 11.28 -5.50
CA TYR A 26 1.93 10.40 -4.95
C TYR A 26 1.31 10.99 -3.69
N GLU A 27 2.13 11.41 -2.72
CA GLU A 27 1.66 12.01 -1.46
C GLU A 27 0.80 13.26 -1.73
N MET A 28 1.25 14.14 -2.62
CA MET A 28 0.51 15.33 -3.03
C MET A 28 -0.85 14.97 -3.66
N LYS A 29 -0.88 14.04 -4.60
CA LYS A 29 -2.12 13.64 -5.28
C LYS A 29 -3.07 12.89 -4.36
N ALA A 30 -2.55 12.00 -3.52
CA ALA A 30 -3.33 11.28 -2.53
C ALA A 30 -4.01 12.23 -1.53
N SER A 31 -3.32 13.28 -1.11
CA SER A 31 -3.87 14.29 -0.18
C SER A 31 -5.12 14.99 -0.70
N GLN A 32 -5.30 15.08 -2.01
CA GLN A 32 -6.48 15.69 -2.64
C GLN A 32 -7.76 14.85 -2.43
N THR A 33 -7.63 13.61 -2.03
CA THR A 33 -8.75 12.70 -1.72
C THR A 33 -8.97 12.49 -0.22
N ALA A 34 -8.24 13.23 0.62
CA ALA A 34 -8.30 13.11 2.08
C ALA A 34 -9.50 13.85 2.66
N ILE A 35 -10.52 13.12 3.10
CA ILE A 35 -11.78 13.64 3.67
C ILE A 35 -12.12 12.97 5.01
N PHE A 36 -11.14 12.79 5.87
CA PHE A 36 -11.33 12.19 7.19
C PHE A 36 -11.42 13.24 8.31
N PRO A 37 -11.93 12.89 9.52
CA PRO A 37 -12.00 13.80 10.66
C PRO A 37 -10.60 14.29 11.08
N LYS A 38 -10.36 15.61 11.00
CA LYS A 38 -9.04 16.20 11.26
C LYS A 38 -8.61 16.13 12.73
N ASN A 39 -9.55 16.16 13.65
CA ASN A 39 -9.28 16.08 15.08
C ASN A 39 -8.94 14.67 15.57
N GLN A 40 -9.15 13.66 14.74
CA GLN A 40 -8.83 12.24 15.01
C GLN A 40 -8.04 11.63 13.86
N ALA A 41 -7.27 12.43 13.14
CA ALA A 41 -6.60 12.01 11.91
C ALA A 41 -5.63 10.85 12.14
N LEU A 42 -4.79 10.93 13.16
CA LEU A 42 -3.79 9.91 13.45
C LEU A 42 -4.44 8.55 13.72
N GLU A 43 -5.43 8.52 14.60
CA GLU A 43 -6.16 7.30 14.97
C GLU A 43 -6.95 6.74 13.78
N TYR A 44 -7.65 7.60 13.06
CA TYR A 44 -8.41 7.21 11.88
C TYR A 44 -7.52 6.57 10.81
N LEU A 45 -6.39 7.21 10.51
CA LEU A 45 -5.46 6.73 9.47
C LEU A 45 -4.76 5.44 9.89
N ALA A 46 -4.41 5.29 11.16
CA ALA A 46 -3.83 4.05 11.68
C ALA A 46 -4.82 2.87 11.62
N LEU A 47 -6.07 3.11 11.97
CA LEU A 47 -7.14 2.11 11.85
C LEU A 47 -7.41 1.76 10.38
N GLY A 48 -7.44 2.76 9.50
CA GLY A 48 -7.61 2.57 8.07
C GLY A 48 -6.48 1.73 7.46
N LEU A 49 -5.23 2.03 7.79
CA LEU A 49 -4.07 1.25 7.35
C LEU A 49 -4.20 -0.23 7.74
N THR A 50 -4.58 -0.50 8.97
CA THR A 50 -4.78 -1.87 9.46
C THR A 50 -5.94 -2.56 8.77
N SER A 51 -7.04 -1.84 8.54
CA SER A 51 -8.21 -2.34 7.83
C SER A 51 -7.87 -2.76 6.41
N GLU A 52 -7.19 -1.91 5.65
CA GLU A 52 -6.81 -2.21 4.26
C GLU A 52 -5.75 -3.34 4.18
N ALA A 53 -4.81 -3.37 5.11
CA ALA A 53 -3.89 -4.51 5.24
C ALA A 53 -4.65 -5.81 5.52
N GLY A 54 -5.72 -5.75 6.30
CA GLY A 54 -6.65 -6.86 6.53
C GLY A 54 -7.38 -7.31 5.26
N GLU A 55 -7.75 -6.38 4.37
CA GLU A 55 -8.35 -6.71 3.07
C GLU A 55 -7.37 -7.47 2.17
N VAL A 56 -6.09 -7.08 2.14
CA VAL A 56 -5.04 -7.85 1.47
C VAL A 56 -4.99 -9.28 2.03
N ALA A 57 -4.91 -9.41 3.35
CA ALA A 57 -4.87 -10.72 4.02
C ALA A 57 -6.12 -11.55 3.74
N GLY A 58 -7.30 -10.93 3.76
CA GLY A 58 -8.57 -11.59 3.47
C GLY A 58 -8.64 -12.15 2.06
N LYS A 59 -8.18 -11.39 1.06
CA LYS A 59 -8.13 -11.85 -0.34
C LYS A 59 -7.15 -13.01 -0.53
N VAL A 60 -5.98 -12.95 0.10
CA VAL A 60 -4.99 -14.04 0.08
C VAL A 60 -5.53 -15.30 0.77
N LYS A 61 -6.17 -15.13 1.94
CA LYS A 61 -6.84 -16.23 2.65
C LYS A 61 -7.86 -16.95 1.76
N LYS A 62 -8.68 -16.20 1.03
CA LYS A 62 -9.68 -16.78 0.12
C LYS A 62 -9.05 -17.55 -1.02
N LEU A 63 -7.90 -17.09 -1.55
CA LEU A 63 -7.12 -17.85 -2.52
C LEU A 63 -6.71 -19.24 -1.99
N ILE A 64 -6.24 -19.30 -0.74
CA ILE A 64 -5.84 -20.55 -0.10
C ILE A 64 -7.06 -21.45 0.13
N ARG A 65 -8.15 -20.88 0.65
CA ARG A 65 -9.36 -21.63 0.99
C ARG A 65 -10.05 -22.23 -0.23
N ASP A 66 -10.23 -21.44 -1.28
CA ASP A 66 -11.07 -21.79 -2.42
C ASP A 66 -10.26 -22.41 -3.56
N GLY A 67 -8.94 -22.40 -3.47
CA GLY A 67 -8.05 -22.73 -4.58
C GLY A 67 -8.07 -21.62 -5.63
N ALA A 68 -7.11 -21.64 -6.52
CA ALA A 68 -7.08 -20.73 -7.65
C ALA A 68 -7.12 -21.57 -8.93
N ASP A 69 -8.23 -21.51 -9.62
CA ASP A 69 -8.28 -21.84 -11.02
C ASP A 69 -7.37 -20.86 -11.78
N ARG A 70 -6.67 -21.33 -12.80
CA ARG A 70 -5.61 -20.56 -13.49
C ARG A 70 -6.16 -19.29 -14.14
N GLU A 71 -7.42 -19.30 -14.61
CA GLU A 71 -8.11 -18.13 -15.17
C GLU A 71 -8.44 -17.09 -14.09
N ASP A 72 -8.86 -17.53 -12.93
CA ASP A 72 -9.26 -16.68 -11.80
C ASP A 72 -8.05 -16.12 -11.01
N TYR A 73 -6.90 -16.79 -11.08
CA TYR A 73 -5.71 -16.43 -10.31
C TYR A 73 -5.17 -15.02 -10.65
N GLU A 74 -5.10 -14.69 -11.95
CA GLU A 74 -4.64 -13.38 -12.39
C GLU A 74 -5.58 -12.25 -11.95
N LEU A 75 -6.90 -12.47 -12.03
CA LEU A 75 -7.90 -11.52 -11.55
C LEU A 75 -7.79 -11.30 -10.03
N LYS A 76 -7.55 -12.36 -9.28
CA LYS A 76 -7.34 -12.28 -7.82
C LYS A 76 -6.07 -11.53 -7.46
N LYS A 77 -4.99 -11.68 -8.23
CA LYS A 77 -3.77 -10.88 -8.05
C LYS A 77 -4.02 -9.39 -8.30
N ILE A 78 -4.79 -9.04 -9.32
CA ILE A 78 -5.17 -7.65 -9.59
C ILE A 78 -6.01 -7.08 -8.44
N ALA A 79 -6.94 -7.85 -7.91
CA ALA A 79 -7.74 -7.45 -6.76
C ALA A 79 -6.88 -7.23 -5.50
N ILE A 80 -5.88 -8.07 -5.26
CA ILE A 80 -4.89 -7.87 -4.18
C ILE A 80 -4.07 -6.60 -4.43
N ALA A 81 -3.62 -6.36 -5.66
CA ALA A 81 -2.87 -5.15 -6.01
C ALA A 81 -3.67 -3.87 -5.75
N SER A 82 -4.98 -3.88 -5.96
CA SER A 82 -5.87 -2.77 -5.62
C SER A 82 -5.85 -2.46 -4.12
N GLU A 83 -5.95 -3.48 -3.27
CA GLU A 83 -5.87 -3.29 -1.82
C GLU A 83 -4.48 -2.79 -1.35
N ILE A 84 -3.42 -3.22 -2.02
CA ILE A 84 -2.07 -2.67 -1.77
C ILE A 84 -2.05 -1.16 -2.06
N GLY A 85 -2.74 -0.71 -3.09
CA GLY A 85 -2.92 0.71 -3.38
C GLY A 85 -3.58 1.47 -2.23
N ASP A 86 -4.63 0.91 -1.64
CA ASP A 86 -5.32 1.52 -0.49
C ASP A 86 -4.42 1.56 0.75
N VAL A 87 -3.62 0.52 0.99
CA VAL A 87 -2.58 0.53 2.04
C VAL A 87 -1.57 1.66 1.81
N LEU A 88 -1.10 1.84 0.58
CA LEU A 88 -0.15 2.92 0.23
C LEU A 88 -0.76 4.29 0.46
N TRP A 89 -2.05 4.48 0.13
CA TRP A 89 -2.75 5.73 0.40
C TRP A 89 -2.73 6.09 1.89
N TYR A 90 -3.07 5.14 2.76
CA TYR A 90 -3.01 5.35 4.20
C TYR A 90 -1.58 5.60 4.70
N CYS A 91 -0.57 4.92 4.13
CA CYS A 91 0.83 5.20 4.44
C CYS A 91 1.22 6.64 4.10
N ALA A 92 0.83 7.13 2.93
CA ALA A 92 1.09 8.50 2.50
C ALA A 92 0.41 9.53 3.41
N MET A 93 -0.86 9.30 3.77
CA MET A 93 -1.60 10.20 4.66
C MET A 93 -1.04 10.18 6.09
N LEU A 94 -0.63 9.03 6.60
CA LEU A 94 0.06 8.94 7.90
C LEU A 94 1.41 9.65 7.88
N ALA A 95 2.18 9.56 6.82
CA ALA A 95 3.43 10.31 6.65
C ALA A 95 3.19 11.81 6.81
N THR A 96 2.18 12.33 6.13
CA THR A 96 1.75 13.74 6.27
C THR A 96 1.35 14.07 7.71
N GLU A 97 0.56 13.22 8.34
CA GLU A 97 0.06 13.45 9.69
C GLU A 97 1.17 13.45 10.75
N VAL A 98 2.16 12.57 10.64
CA VAL A 98 3.32 12.56 11.55
C VAL A 98 4.38 13.60 11.19
N GLY A 99 4.19 14.33 10.10
CA GLY A 99 5.08 15.43 9.70
C GLY A 99 6.42 14.98 9.10
N VAL A 100 6.51 13.75 8.58
CA VAL A 100 7.70 13.23 7.90
C VAL A 100 7.33 12.89 6.46
N PRO A 101 7.96 13.51 5.45
CA PRO A 101 7.65 13.21 4.05
C PRO A 101 7.81 11.71 3.73
N LEU A 102 6.88 11.16 2.95
CA LEU A 102 6.91 9.75 2.56
C LEU A 102 8.25 9.35 1.94
N ASN A 103 8.83 10.21 1.10
CA ASN A 103 10.14 9.99 0.50
C ASN A 103 11.24 9.78 1.56
N GLU A 104 11.24 10.54 2.63
CA GLU A 104 12.23 10.39 3.72
C GLU A 104 12.01 9.09 4.50
N ILE A 105 10.77 8.73 4.77
CA ILE A 105 10.43 7.42 5.38
C ILE A 105 10.96 6.27 4.51
N MET A 106 10.78 6.35 3.20
CA MET A 106 11.27 5.33 2.24
C MET A 106 12.80 5.25 2.25
N LYS A 107 13.48 6.39 2.19
CA LYS A 107 14.96 6.45 2.25
C LYS A 107 15.52 5.85 3.55
N ASP A 108 14.95 6.22 4.68
CA ASP A 108 15.40 5.74 5.98
C ASP A 108 15.15 4.23 6.15
N ASN A 109 14.03 3.74 5.63
CA ASN A 109 13.76 2.31 5.59
C ASN A 109 14.82 1.56 4.77
N LEU A 110 15.15 2.04 3.58
CA LEU A 110 16.19 1.44 2.73
C LEU A 110 17.57 1.46 3.41
N LYS A 111 17.97 2.57 4.01
CA LYS A 111 19.23 2.67 4.76
C LYS A 111 19.29 1.65 5.90
N LYS A 112 18.22 1.54 6.67
CA LYS A 112 18.10 0.57 7.76
C LYS A 112 18.26 -0.86 7.27
N LEU A 113 17.56 -1.24 6.19
CA LEU A 113 17.60 -2.59 5.62
C LEU A 113 18.98 -2.91 5.03
N HIS A 114 19.60 -1.99 4.30
CA HIS A 114 20.95 -2.16 3.78
C HIS A 114 21.98 -2.33 4.88
N SER A 115 21.91 -1.52 5.94
CA SER A 115 22.78 -1.66 7.11
C SER A 115 22.62 -3.04 7.77
N ARG A 116 21.40 -3.50 7.96
CA ARG A 116 21.14 -4.84 8.51
C ARG A 116 21.71 -5.96 7.62
N LYS A 117 21.59 -5.81 6.31
CA LYS A 117 22.14 -6.76 5.34
C LYS A 117 23.68 -6.82 5.46
N GLU A 118 24.35 -5.68 5.47
CA GLU A 118 25.81 -5.59 5.57
C GLU A 118 26.35 -6.17 6.90
N ARG A 119 25.62 -5.95 7.99
CA ARG A 119 25.96 -6.49 9.31
C ARG A 119 25.52 -7.95 9.54
N GLY A 120 24.87 -8.58 8.56
CA GLY A 120 24.35 -9.95 8.69
C GLY A 120 23.18 -10.09 9.68
N THR A 121 22.44 -9.02 9.92
CA THR A 121 21.34 -8.96 10.92
C THR A 121 19.94 -8.73 10.30
N LEU A 122 19.74 -9.07 9.02
CA LEU A 122 18.41 -9.00 8.38
C LEU A 122 17.40 -9.86 9.11
N HIS A 123 17.80 -11.08 9.50
CA HIS A 123 17.02 -11.95 10.36
C HIS A 123 17.37 -11.68 11.82
N GLY A 124 16.38 -11.69 12.67
CA GLY A 124 16.53 -11.41 14.09
C GLY A 124 15.32 -10.67 14.62
N SER A 125 15.35 -10.32 15.89
CA SER A 125 14.29 -9.58 16.57
C SER A 125 14.78 -8.23 17.08
N GLY A 126 13.84 -7.31 17.24
CA GLY A 126 14.10 -5.97 17.76
C GLY A 126 14.42 -4.93 16.67
N ASP A 127 14.08 -3.68 16.97
CA ASP A 127 14.22 -2.58 16.02
C ASP A 127 15.68 -2.11 15.89
N ASN A 128 16.49 -2.35 16.90
CA ASN A 128 17.89 -1.89 16.98
C ASN A 128 18.93 -2.98 16.63
N ARG A 129 18.50 -4.10 16.04
CA ARG A 129 19.41 -5.16 15.62
C ARG A 129 20.32 -4.76 14.46
#